data_04733c1da2d97ae1b263df81a381b57b
#
_entry.id   04733c1da2d97ae1b263df81a381b57b
#
_cell.length_a   1.000
_cell.length_b   1.000
_cell.length_c   1.000
_cell.angle_alpha   90.00
_cell.angle_beta   90.00
_cell.angle_gamma   90.00
#
_symmetry.space_group_name_H-M   'P 1'
#
loop_
_entity.id
_entity.type
_entity.pdbx_description
1 polymer ?
#
loop_
_entity_poly.entity_id
_entity_poly.type
_entity_poly.pdbx_seq_one_letter_code
_entity_poly.pdbx_strand_id
1 'polypeptide(L)'
;MTRFAWLLVLAAGNVLAANAAVDIDTAARIYQDAAVRDQVRASLVAMPKQIRDMFSRDDSTRLTDEQLAAVDAAALHGFRIDVFEAPALNALAQNLDAAGIAKIEAFLQSDLGKRMVADDVASATMGEANIDKVMSGEISLPLTAKRAALVDQLEHATRSTESTVDIFLGMGQAVAIGTAIGSGLDQKSVAERAQKSGEASRAGLEHDMREPMRRFLAYSYRDLSDADMKRLIAFLESPAGSRYVTAYNAAMGAGYDAMGRRTGEQLGESLRELAQASLGPSDRPADALATPESAPSDAPLSPPIPAPVTPTSPPEPAAPQR
;
A
#
# COMPACT_ATOMS: atom_id res chain seq x y z
N MET A 1 62.10 -26.02 26.48
CA MET A 1 61.52 -26.84 25.38
C MET A 1 60.09 -26.39 25.15
N THR A 2 59.93 -25.45 24.25
CA THR A 2 58.65 -24.73 23.99
C THR A 2 58.01 -25.31 22.74
N ARG A 3 56.83 -25.89 22.90
CA ARG A 3 56.01 -26.38 21.77
C ARG A 3 54.97 -25.31 21.38
N PHE A 4 55.19 -24.67 20.24
CA PHE A 4 54.21 -23.81 19.56
C PHE A 4 53.12 -24.67 18.95
N ALA A 5 51.84 -24.49 19.42
CA ALA A 5 50.65 -25.03 18.80
C ALA A 5 50.12 -23.97 17.80
N TRP A 6 50.08 -24.33 16.53
CA TRP A 6 49.45 -23.55 15.48
C TRP A 6 47.92 -23.75 15.57
N LEU A 7 47.20 -22.69 15.93
CA LEU A 7 45.74 -22.61 15.81
C LEU A 7 45.41 -22.18 14.38
N LEU A 8 44.94 -23.11 13.57
CA LEU A 8 44.28 -22.85 12.30
C LEU A 8 42.90 -22.29 12.60
N VAL A 9 42.75 -20.95 12.50
CA VAL A 9 41.43 -20.29 12.46
C VAL A 9 40.92 -20.48 11.05
N LEU A 10 39.99 -21.44 10.89
CA LEU A 10 39.11 -21.52 9.73
C LEU A 10 38.14 -20.33 9.80
N ALA A 11 38.48 -19.25 9.11
CA ALA A 11 37.51 -18.19 8.79
C ALA A 11 36.48 -18.80 7.86
N ALA A 12 35.35 -19.26 8.43
CA ALA A 12 34.13 -19.49 7.69
C ALA A 12 33.65 -18.14 7.16
N GLY A 13 34.09 -17.79 5.96
CA GLY A 13 33.55 -16.70 5.20
C GLY A 13 32.08 -16.99 4.93
N ASN A 14 31.19 -16.37 5.69
CA ASN A 14 29.83 -16.18 5.26
C ASN A 14 29.91 -15.32 3.98
N VAL A 15 29.96 -15.98 2.84
CA VAL A 15 29.61 -15.38 1.57
C VAL A 15 28.11 -15.12 1.67
N LEU A 16 27.76 -13.94 2.17
CA LEU A 16 26.47 -13.32 1.84
C LEU A 16 26.51 -13.21 0.32
N ALA A 17 25.93 -14.20 -0.37
CA ALA A 17 25.65 -14.09 -1.78
C ALA A 17 24.77 -12.83 -1.90
N ALA A 18 25.35 -11.72 -2.32
CA ALA A 18 24.60 -10.56 -2.72
C ALA A 18 23.68 -11.07 -3.82
N ASN A 19 22.38 -11.17 -3.53
CA ASN A 19 21.37 -11.54 -4.52
C ASN A 19 21.55 -10.54 -5.67
N ALA A 20 22.01 -11.00 -6.82
CA ALA A 20 22.10 -10.16 -8.00
C ALA A 20 20.65 -9.76 -8.35
N ALA A 21 20.39 -8.46 -8.33
CA ALA A 21 19.12 -7.92 -8.82
C ALA A 21 18.89 -8.45 -10.24
N VAL A 22 17.64 -8.75 -10.56
CA VAL A 22 17.31 -9.18 -11.92
C VAL A 22 17.26 -7.97 -12.86
N ASP A 23 17.41 -8.22 -14.16
CA ASP A 23 17.23 -7.16 -15.15
C ASP A 23 15.76 -6.72 -15.22
N ILE A 24 15.56 -5.49 -15.68
CA ILE A 24 14.24 -4.86 -15.75
C ILE A 24 13.28 -5.59 -16.70
N ASP A 25 13.79 -6.23 -17.76
CA ASP A 25 12.96 -6.96 -18.71
C ASP A 25 12.41 -8.23 -18.08
N THR A 26 13.18 -8.91 -17.24
CA THR A 26 12.72 -10.05 -16.45
C THR A 26 11.65 -9.63 -15.45
N ALA A 27 11.85 -8.50 -14.74
CA ALA A 27 10.84 -7.96 -13.84
C ALA A 27 9.56 -7.57 -14.61
N ALA A 28 9.68 -6.99 -15.81
CA ALA A 28 8.54 -6.63 -16.64
C ALA A 28 7.74 -7.85 -17.11
N ARG A 29 8.39 -8.97 -17.44
CA ARG A 29 7.68 -10.22 -17.77
C ARG A 29 6.88 -10.74 -16.57
N ILE A 30 7.48 -10.81 -15.39
CA ILE A 30 6.79 -11.24 -14.16
C ILE A 30 5.64 -10.30 -13.81
N TYR A 31 5.83 -8.99 -13.93
CA TYR A 31 4.80 -7.97 -13.74
C TYR A 31 3.60 -8.18 -14.69
N GLN A 32 3.88 -8.51 -15.96
CA GLN A 32 2.86 -8.81 -16.95
C GLN A 32 2.17 -10.14 -16.67
N ASP A 33 2.91 -11.21 -16.38
CA ASP A 33 2.36 -12.54 -16.08
C ASP A 33 1.49 -12.53 -14.82
N ALA A 34 1.79 -11.68 -13.85
CA ALA A 34 1.00 -11.43 -12.65
C ALA A 34 -0.17 -10.44 -12.87
N ALA A 35 -0.36 -9.92 -14.08
CA ALA A 35 -1.39 -8.93 -14.43
C ALA A 35 -1.46 -7.72 -13.48
N VAL A 36 -0.32 -7.28 -12.93
CA VAL A 36 -0.27 -6.19 -11.94
C VAL A 36 -0.87 -4.90 -12.48
N ARG A 37 -0.60 -4.59 -13.76
CA ARG A 37 -1.17 -3.41 -14.43
C ARG A 37 -2.69 -3.39 -14.36
N ASP A 38 -3.35 -4.52 -14.63
CA ASP A 38 -4.81 -4.61 -14.68
C ASP A 38 -5.41 -4.51 -13.28
N GLN A 39 -4.80 -5.15 -12.28
CA GLN A 39 -5.19 -5.04 -10.88
C GLN A 39 -5.11 -3.59 -10.39
N VAL A 40 -3.99 -2.90 -10.64
CA VAL A 40 -3.80 -1.51 -10.24
C VAL A 40 -4.77 -0.59 -10.97
N ARG A 41 -4.94 -0.72 -12.28
CA ARG A 41 -5.92 0.09 -13.03
C ARG A 41 -7.33 -0.03 -12.47
N ALA A 42 -7.74 -1.23 -12.08
CA ALA A 42 -9.06 -1.43 -11.47
C ALA A 42 -9.19 -0.68 -10.14
N SER A 43 -8.16 -0.70 -9.29
CA SER A 43 -8.18 0.02 -8.00
C SER A 43 -8.19 1.54 -8.18
N LEU A 44 -7.54 2.07 -9.24
CA LEU A 44 -7.45 3.51 -9.48
C LEU A 44 -8.81 4.17 -9.79
N VAL A 45 -9.81 3.42 -10.22
CA VAL A 45 -11.15 3.98 -10.53
C VAL A 45 -11.81 4.59 -9.29
N ALA A 46 -11.62 3.98 -8.13
CA ALA A 46 -12.22 4.44 -6.86
C ALA A 46 -11.36 5.46 -6.10
N MET A 47 -10.05 5.51 -6.37
CA MET A 47 -9.10 6.30 -5.59
C MET A 47 -9.43 7.81 -5.47
N PRO A 48 -9.81 8.55 -6.52
CA PRO A 48 -10.12 9.97 -6.39
C PRO A 48 -11.24 10.23 -5.39
N LYS A 49 -12.30 9.41 -5.45
CA LYS A 49 -13.42 9.50 -4.51
C LYS A 49 -12.98 9.17 -3.07
N GLN A 50 -12.21 8.11 -2.88
CA GLN A 50 -11.72 7.71 -1.56
C GLN A 50 -10.86 8.81 -0.92
N ILE A 51 -9.99 9.44 -1.71
CA ILE A 51 -9.17 10.56 -1.25
C ILE A 51 -10.02 11.75 -0.87
N ARG A 52 -10.99 12.14 -1.72
CA ARG A 52 -11.92 13.20 -1.39
C ARG A 52 -12.70 12.91 -0.10
N ASP A 53 -13.25 11.70 0.04
CA ASP A 53 -13.99 11.27 1.23
C ASP A 53 -13.12 11.33 2.49
N MET A 54 -11.83 10.99 2.38
CA MET A 54 -10.85 11.09 3.46
C MET A 54 -10.72 12.53 3.97
N PHE A 55 -10.54 13.50 3.07
CA PHE A 55 -10.43 14.91 3.42
C PHE A 55 -11.76 15.54 3.86
N SER A 56 -12.90 14.97 3.48
CA SER A 56 -14.22 15.49 3.83
C SER A 56 -14.75 15.03 5.19
N ARG A 57 -14.18 13.95 5.77
CA ARG A 57 -14.66 13.35 7.02
C ARG A 57 -14.14 14.03 8.28
N ASP A 58 -13.13 14.86 8.18
CA ASP A 58 -12.55 15.57 9.32
C ASP A 58 -13.31 16.87 9.59
N ASP A 59 -14.26 16.81 10.53
CA ASP A 59 -15.02 18.00 10.96
C ASP A 59 -14.13 19.07 11.62
N SER A 60 -12.90 18.72 12.05
CA SER A 60 -11.96 19.65 12.65
C SER A 60 -11.28 20.57 11.64
N THR A 61 -11.23 20.13 10.37
CA THR A 61 -10.56 20.86 9.28
C THR A 61 -11.49 20.91 8.06
N ARG A 62 -12.57 21.68 8.16
CA ARG A 62 -13.51 21.80 7.03
C ARG A 62 -12.86 22.53 5.87
N LEU A 63 -12.54 21.79 4.81
CA LEU A 63 -12.01 22.35 3.58
C LEU A 63 -13.07 23.18 2.85
N THR A 64 -12.64 24.25 2.19
CA THR A 64 -13.52 25.02 1.27
C THR A 64 -13.77 24.22 -0.01
N ASP A 65 -14.79 24.63 -0.80
CA ASP A 65 -15.07 23.98 -2.08
C ASP A 65 -13.89 24.07 -3.05
N GLU A 66 -13.14 25.18 -3.03
CA GLU A 66 -11.92 25.36 -3.82
C GLU A 66 -10.80 24.40 -3.38
N GLN A 67 -10.64 24.19 -2.07
CA GLN A 67 -9.67 23.23 -1.53
C GLN A 67 -10.04 21.80 -1.87
N LEU A 68 -11.33 21.44 -1.79
CA LEU A 68 -11.82 20.12 -2.23
C LEU A 68 -11.63 19.92 -3.73
N ALA A 69 -11.84 20.93 -4.54
CA ALA A 69 -11.56 20.87 -5.98
C ALA A 69 -10.06 20.68 -6.26
N ALA A 70 -9.17 21.29 -5.44
CA ALA A 70 -7.73 21.08 -5.53
C ALA A 70 -7.35 19.63 -5.14
N VAL A 71 -8.01 19.03 -4.14
CA VAL A 71 -7.82 17.62 -3.78
C VAL A 71 -8.23 16.71 -4.94
N ASP A 72 -9.40 16.93 -5.54
CA ASP A 72 -9.88 16.13 -6.69
C ASP A 72 -8.89 16.23 -7.87
N ALA A 73 -8.44 17.43 -8.22
CA ALA A 73 -7.49 17.64 -9.31
C ALA A 73 -6.14 16.97 -9.02
N ALA A 74 -5.63 17.08 -7.80
CA ALA A 74 -4.39 16.45 -7.37
C ALA A 74 -4.49 14.92 -7.43
N ALA A 75 -5.60 14.34 -6.97
CA ALA A 75 -5.85 12.91 -7.03
C ALA A 75 -5.88 12.39 -8.47
N LEU A 76 -6.59 13.07 -9.37
CA LEU A 76 -6.64 12.72 -10.80
C LEU A 76 -5.27 12.84 -11.49
N HIS A 77 -4.42 13.76 -11.03
CA HIS A 77 -3.09 13.96 -11.59
C HIS A 77 -2.07 12.95 -11.09
N GLY A 78 -2.15 12.56 -9.83
CA GLY A 78 -1.17 11.68 -9.17
C GLY A 78 -1.51 10.19 -9.28
N PHE A 79 -2.79 9.81 -9.12
CA PHE A 79 -3.20 8.41 -9.19
C PHE A 79 -3.37 7.92 -10.63
N ARG A 80 -2.25 7.75 -11.30
CA ARG A 80 -2.17 7.31 -12.70
C ARG A 80 -1.22 6.14 -12.83
N ILE A 81 -1.57 5.23 -13.74
CA ILE A 81 -0.79 4.00 -13.96
C ILE A 81 0.65 4.29 -14.43
N ASP A 82 0.86 5.35 -15.22
CA ASP A 82 2.20 5.75 -15.70
C ASP A 82 3.09 6.29 -14.56
N VAL A 83 2.51 6.85 -13.50
CA VAL A 83 3.25 7.24 -12.28
C VAL A 83 3.65 6.00 -11.47
N PHE A 84 2.79 4.97 -11.45
CA PHE A 84 3.01 3.74 -10.70
C PHE A 84 4.10 2.84 -11.29
N GLU A 85 4.08 2.63 -12.63
CA GLU A 85 4.77 1.50 -13.25
C GLU A 85 6.29 1.52 -13.11
N ALA A 86 6.95 2.63 -13.39
CA ALA A 86 8.41 2.66 -13.37
C ALA A 86 8.98 2.42 -11.95
N PRO A 87 8.48 3.04 -10.87
CA PRO A 87 8.88 2.71 -9.50
C PRO A 87 8.58 1.26 -9.12
N ALA A 88 7.41 0.73 -9.50
CA ALA A 88 7.02 -0.65 -9.20
C ALA A 88 7.94 -1.66 -9.89
N LEU A 89 8.23 -1.48 -11.18
CA LEU A 89 9.15 -2.36 -11.93
C LEU A 89 10.56 -2.33 -11.36
N ASN A 90 11.06 -1.15 -10.98
CA ASN A 90 12.39 -1.03 -10.35
C ASN A 90 12.43 -1.75 -9.01
N ALA A 91 11.41 -1.59 -8.17
CA ALA A 91 11.32 -2.27 -6.88
C ALA A 91 11.19 -3.79 -7.06
N LEU A 92 10.41 -4.25 -8.04
CA LEU A 92 10.29 -5.66 -8.37
C LEU A 92 11.66 -6.24 -8.78
N ALA A 93 12.38 -5.58 -9.69
CA ALA A 93 13.70 -6.01 -10.16
C ALA A 93 14.74 -6.09 -9.02
N GLN A 94 14.71 -5.15 -8.09
CA GLN A 94 15.64 -5.09 -6.95
C GLN A 94 15.36 -6.18 -5.89
N ASN A 95 14.12 -6.63 -5.76
CA ASN A 95 13.71 -7.56 -4.71
C ASN A 95 13.53 -9.00 -5.21
N LEU A 96 13.49 -9.24 -6.52
CA LEU A 96 13.52 -10.59 -7.08
C LEU A 96 14.93 -11.19 -6.96
N ASP A 97 14.97 -12.52 -6.85
CA ASP A 97 16.19 -13.31 -6.82
C ASP A 97 16.32 -14.11 -8.13
N ALA A 98 17.43 -13.92 -8.84
CA ALA A 98 17.70 -14.63 -10.10
C ALA A 98 17.56 -16.15 -9.98
N ALA A 99 17.93 -16.74 -8.83
CA ALA A 99 17.79 -18.18 -8.59
C ALA A 99 16.33 -18.67 -8.51
N GLY A 100 15.39 -17.79 -8.18
CA GLY A 100 13.95 -18.11 -8.07
C GLY A 100 13.16 -17.89 -9.35
N ILE A 101 13.66 -17.12 -10.32
CA ILE A 101 12.92 -16.63 -11.49
C ILE A 101 12.24 -17.77 -12.27
N ALA A 102 12.99 -18.79 -12.67
CA ALA A 102 12.42 -19.90 -13.46
C ALA A 102 11.27 -20.60 -12.73
N LYS A 103 11.28 -20.68 -11.39
CA LYS A 103 10.21 -21.27 -10.60
C LYS A 103 9.00 -20.34 -10.50
N ILE A 104 9.22 -19.04 -10.40
CA ILE A 104 8.16 -18.01 -10.38
C ILE A 104 7.45 -18.00 -11.73
N GLU A 105 8.18 -17.89 -12.83
CA GLU A 105 7.64 -17.94 -14.20
C GLU A 105 6.87 -19.24 -14.45
N ALA A 106 7.45 -20.39 -14.10
CA ALA A 106 6.78 -21.68 -14.25
C ALA A 106 5.48 -21.77 -13.44
N PHE A 107 5.44 -21.19 -12.24
CA PHE A 107 4.23 -21.12 -11.43
C PHE A 107 3.18 -20.21 -12.07
N LEU A 108 3.52 -18.97 -12.42
CA LEU A 108 2.58 -18.01 -13.02
C LEU A 108 2.00 -18.53 -14.34
N GLN A 109 2.78 -19.26 -15.14
CA GLN A 109 2.36 -19.87 -16.39
C GLN A 109 1.59 -21.18 -16.22
N SER A 110 1.60 -21.80 -15.01
CA SER A 110 0.81 -23.00 -14.73
C SER A 110 -0.70 -22.70 -14.70
N ASP A 111 -1.53 -23.77 -14.84
CA ASP A 111 -2.99 -23.63 -14.74
C ASP A 111 -3.44 -23.04 -13.38
N LEU A 112 -2.74 -23.39 -12.30
CA LEU A 112 -3.02 -22.84 -10.98
C LEU A 112 -2.63 -21.37 -10.87
N GLY A 113 -1.44 -20.99 -11.35
CA GLY A 113 -0.97 -19.61 -11.37
C GLY A 113 -1.88 -18.71 -12.19
N LYS A 114 -2.28 -19.16 -13.39
CA LYS A 114 -3.23 -18.42 -14.24
C LYS A 114 -4.59 -18.21 -13.58
N ARG A 115 -5.10 -19.23 -12.86
CA ARG A 115 -6.35 -19.07 -12.08
C ARG A 115 -6.18 -18.10 -10.93
N MET A 116 -5.10 -18.18 -10.18
CA MET A 116 -4.77 -17.22 -9.12
C MET A 116 -4.79 -15.78 -9.66
N VAL A 117 -4.05 -15.52 -10.74
CA VAL A 117 -4.01 -14.19 -11.38
C VAL A 117 -5.39 -13.75 -11.88
N ALA A 118 -6.18 -14.66 -12.45
CA ALA A 118 -7.55 -14.34 -12.87
C ALA A 118 -8.46 -13.99 -11.68
N ASP A 119 -8.33 -14.70 -10.56
CA ASP A 119 -9.08 -14.44 -9.32
C ASP A 119 -8.66 -13.08 -8.70
N ASP A 120 -7.36 -12.74 -8.75
CA ASP A 120 -6.83 -11.44 -8.29
C ASP A 120 -7.41 -10.28 -9.13
N VAL A 121 -7.38 -10.42 -10.46
CA VAL A 121 -7.95 -9.42 -11.38
C VAL A 121 -9.47 -9.29 -11.18
N ALA A 122 -10.18 -10.42 -11.06
CA ALA A 122 -11.62 -10.42 -10.81
C ALA A 122 -11.97 -9.71 -9.48
N SER A 123 -11.18 -9.94 -8.45
CA SER A 123 -11.34 -9.28 -7.14
C SER A 123 -11.06 -7.79 -7.22
N ALA A 124 -10.01 -7.37 -7.93
CA ALA A 124 -9.68 -5.96 -8.14
C ALA A 124 -10.76 -5.23 -8.96
N THR A 125 -11.41 -5.92 -9.91
CA THR A 125 -12.44 -5.34 -10.79
C THR A 125 -13.87 -5.43 -10.22
N MET A 126 -14.05 -6.04 -9.06
CA MET A 126 -15.37 -6.26 -8.44
C MET A 126 -16.13 -4.95 -8.11
N GLY A 127 -15.40 -3.84 -8.00
CA GLY A 127 -15.93 -2.52 -7.64
C GLY A 127 -15.99 -2.28 -6.13
N GLU A 128 -15.76 -1.02 -5.74
CA GLU A 128 -15.64 -0.57 -4.34
C GLU A 128 -16.80 -1.05 -3.46
N ALA A 129 -18.06 -0.81 -3.90
CA ALA A 129 -19.23 -1.17 -3.11
C ALA A 129 -19.33 -2.68 -2.80
N ASN A 130 -18.86 -3.56 -3.69
CA ASN A 130 -18.84 -4.99 -3.44
C ASN A 130 -17.66 -5.40 -2.57
N ILE A 131 -16.50 -4.77 -2.73
CA ILE A 131 -15.35 -4.96 -1.85
C ILE A 131 -15.76 -4.60 -0.42
N ASP A 132 -16.40 -3.46 -0.21
CA ASP A 132 -16.87 -3.01 1.11
C ASP A 132 -17.85 -4.02 1.74
N LYS A 133 -18.79 -4.55 0.96
CA LYS A 133 -19.75 -5.57 1.43
C LYS A 133 -19.05 -6.88 1.83
N VAL A 134 -18.03 -7.28 1.11
CA VAL A 134 -17.22 -8.48 1.47
C VAL A 134 -16.42 -8.20 2.73
N MET A 135 -15.74 -7.08 2.80
CA MET A 135 -14.87 -6.74 3.94
C MET A 135 -15.69 -6.50 5.22
N SER A 136 -16.85 -5.87 5.13
CA SER A 136 -17.76 -5.68 6.27
C SER A 136 -18.45 -6.97 6.71
N GLY A 137 -18.50 -7.99 5.84
CA GLY A 137 -19.18 -9.26 6.10
C GLY A 137 -20.67 -9.25 5.70
N GLU A 138 -21.18 -8.20 5.03
CA GLU A 138 -22.51 -8.19 4.43
C GLU A 138 -22.62 -9.28 3.35
N ILE A 139 -21.58 -9.46 2.55
CA ILE A 139 -21.38 -10.63 1.71
C ILE A 139 -20.39 -11.54 2.42
N SER A 140 -20.87 -12.68 2.91
CA SER A 140 -20.02 -13.68 3.60
C SER A 140 -20.21 -15.07 2.99
N LEU A 141 -19.13 -15.85 3.01
CA LEU A 141 -19.15 -17.23 2.60
C LEU A 141 -19.14 -18.14 3.83
N PRO A 142 -20.03 -19.14 3.90
CA PRO A 142 -19.95 -20.14 4.95
C PRO A 142 -18.68 -20.99 4.73
N LEU A 143 -17.69 -20.84 5.62
CA LEU A 143 -16.44 -21.58 5.56
C LEU A 143 -16.50 -22.79 6.48
N THR A 144 -16.08 -23.96 5.98
CA THR A 144 -15.73 -25.08 6.87
C THR A 144 -14.48 -24.72 7.68
N ALA A 145 -14.30 -25.32 8.86
CA ALA A 145 -13.10 -25.11 9.68
C ALA A 145 -11.79 -25.37 8.89
N LYS A 146 -11.81 -26.36 8.01
CA LYS A 146 -10.68 -26.68 7.13
C LYS A 146 -10.39 -25.54 6.13
N ARG A 147 -11.45 -24.97 5.51
CA ARG A 147 -11.29 -23.88 4.55
C ARG A 147 -10.82 -22.59 5.25
N ALA A 148 -11.38 -22.30 6.43
CA ALA A 148 -10.94 -21.17 7.24
C ALA A 148 -9.44 -21.25 7.58
N ALA A 149 -8.95 -22.43 8.00
CA ALA A 149 -7.54 -22.63 8.27
C ALA A 149 -6.64 -22.46 7.01
N LEU A 150 -7.15 -22.79 5.81
CA LEU A 150 -6.42 -22.53 4.56
C LEU A 150 -6.39 -21.03 4.22
N VAL A 151 -7.45 -20.30 4.51
CA VAL A 151 -7.47 -18.82 4.34
C VAL A 151 -6.47 -18.17 5.29
N ASP A 152 -6.37 -18.64 6.55
CA ASP A 152 -5.39 -18.13 7.52
C ASP A 152 -3.95 -18.40 7.06
N GLN A 153 -3.67 -19.60 6.52
CA GLN A 153 -2.35 -19.92 5.97
C GLN A 153 -2.03 -19.07 4.74
N LEU A 154 -3.01 -18.84 3.86
CA LEU A 154 -2.84 -17.98 2.68
C LEU A 154 -2.54 -16.53 3.10
N GLU A 155 -3.30 -15.98 4.04
CA GLU A 155 -3.08 -14.63 4.59
C GLU A 155 -1.65 -14.49 5.13
N HIS A 156 -1.20 -15.47 5.91
CA HIS A 156 0.17 -15.50 6.43
C HIS A 156 1.23 -15.59 5.32
N ALA A 157 1.03 -16.46 4.32
CA ALA A 157 1.97 -16.66 3.23
C ALA A 157 2.10 -15.44 2.31
N THR A 158 1.01 -14.71 2.12
CA THR A 158 0.97 -13.47 1.31
C THR A 158 1.29 -12.22 2.12
N ARG A 159 1.19 -12.27 3.45
CA ARG A 159 1.28 -11.12 4.36
C ARG A 159 0.28 -10.02 3.96
N SER A 160 -0.92 -10.41 3.56
CA SER A 160 -1.88 -9.48 2.95
C SER A 160 -2.29 -8.34 3.88
N THR A 161 -2.52 -8.62 5.17
CA THR A 161 -2.86 -7.60 6.16
C THR A 161 -1.72 -6.60 6.35
N GLU A 162 -0.52 -7.10 6.65
CA GLU A 162 0.66 -6.25 6.88
C GLU A 162 1.00 -5.43 5.64
N SER A 163 1.00 -6.07 4.46
CA SER A 163 1.30 -5.39 3.19
C SER A 163 0.29 -4.30 2.86
N THR A 164 -1.01 -4.54 3.10
CA THR A 164 -2.05 -3.54 2.89
C THR A 164 -1.86 -2.35 3.83
N VAL A 165 -1.54 -2.60 5.11
CA VAL A 165 -1.26 -1.54 6.07
C VAL A 165 0.02 -0.77 5.71
N ASP A 166 1.08 -1.47 5.27
CA ASP A 166 2.31 -0.84 4.79
C ASP A 166 2.06 0.10 3.61
N ILE A 167 1.29 -0.33 2.61
CA ILE A 167 0.93 0.48 1.45
C ILE A 167 0.11 1.69 1.88
N PHE A 168 -0.88 1.51 2.76
CA PHE A 168 -1.74 2.58 3.24
C PHE A 168 -0.94 3.66 3.99
N LEU A 169 -0.10 3.25 4.95
CA LEU A 169 0.73 4.18 5.72
C LEU A 169 1.81 4.85 4.86
N GLY A 170 2.48 4.09 3.97
CA GLY A 170 3.47 4.62 3.04
C GLY A 170 2.88 5.65 2.10
N MET A 171 1.73 5.36 1.50
CA MET A 171 1.02 6.28 0.62
C MET A 171 0.61 7.56 1.37
N GLY A 172 0.06 7.45 2.58
CA GLY A 172 -0.30 8.62 3.40
C GLY A 172 0.92 9.49 3.73
N GLN A 173 2.04 8.86 4.09
CA GLN A 173 3.31 9.55 4.30
C GLN A 173 3.80 10.23 3.03
N ALA A 174 3.73 9.56 1.89
CA ALA A 174 4.16 10.09 0.60
C ALA A 174 3.33 11.32 0.18
N VAL A 175 2.00 11.29 0.39
CA VAL A 175 1.11 12.44 0.17
C VAL A 175 1.52 13.60 1.07
N ALA A 176 1.75 13.37 2.36
CA ALA A 176 2.13 14.42 3.31
C ALA A 176 3.47 15.07 2.92
N ILE A 177 4.48 14.27 2.56
CA ILE A 177 5.79 14.77 2.10
C ILE A 177 5.64 15.54 0.78
N GLY A 178 4.89 15.00 -0.19
CA GLY A 178 4.63 15.69 -1.45
C GLY A 178 3.95 17.05 -1.23
N THR A 179 2.93 17.10 -0.35
CA THR A 179 2.24 18.35 0.01
C THR A 179 3.20 19.36 0.63
N ALA A 180 4.12 18.93 1.48
CA ALA A 180 5.15 19.80 2.04
C ALA A 180 6.07 20.38 0.94
N ILE A 181 6.50 19.53 -0.01
CA ILE A 181 7.33 19.97 -1.15
C ILE A 181 6.57 21.00 -2.00
N GLY A 182 5.34 20.71 -2.43
CA GLY A 182 4.51 21.58 -3.26
C GLY A 182 4.19 22.91 -2.58
N SER A 183 3.97 22.89 -1.25
CA SER A 183 3.72 24.09 -0.45
C SER A 183 5.00 24.89 -0.09
N GLY A 184 6.20 24.34 -0.35
CA GLY A 184 7.46 24.97 0.06
C GLY A 184 7.75 24.86 1.56
N LEU A 185 7.15 23.86 2.25
CA LEU A 185 7.36 23.60 3.68
C LEU A 185 8.56 22.68 3.91
N ASP A 186 9.05 22.63 5.15
CA ASP A 186 10.12 21.70 5.53
C ASP A 186 9.68 20.25 5.46
N GLN A 187 10.09 19.56 4.39
CA GLN A 187 9.76 18.16 4.13
C GLN A 187 10.29 17.20 5.21
N LYS A 188 11.42 17.52 5.87
CA LYS A 188 12.03 16.65 6.88
C LYS A 188 11.14 16.55 8.12
N SER A 189 10.73 17.68 8.66
CA SER A 189 9.83 17.73 9.83
C SER A 189 8.48 17.07 9.54
N VAL A 190 7.95 17.20 8.30
CA VAL A 190 6.71 16.54 7.90
C VAL A 190 6.91 15.02 7.80
N ALA A 191 8.01 14.57 7.19
CA ALA A 191 8.33 13.14 7.08
C ALA A 191 8.48 12.47 8.46
N GLU A 192 9.21 13.10 9.39
CA GLU A 192 9.39 12.59 10.76
C GLU A 192 8.06 12.48 11.52
N ARG A 193 7.18 13.47 11.40
CA ARG A 193 5.84 13.43 12.03
C ARG A 193 4.96 12.35 11.42
N ALA A 194 4.91 12.26 10.09
CA ALA A 194 4.12 11.26 9.38
C ALA A 194 4.59 9.83 9.70
N GLN A 195 5.91 9.60 9.74
CA GLN A 195 6.48 8.32 10.16
C GLN A 195 6.08 7.95 11.59
N LYS A 196 6.27 8.86 12.55
CA LYS A 196 5.91 8.63 13.95
C LYS A 196 4.42 8.34 14.14
N SER A 197 3.55 9.07 13.42
CA SER A 197 2.10 8.84 13.43
C SER A 197 1.75 7.46 12.84
N GLY A 198 2.38 7.08 11.71
CA GLY A 198 2.20 5.78 11.09
C GLY A 198 2.61 4.63 12.00
N GLU A 199 3.79 4.73 12.65
CA GLU A 199 4.28 3.73 13.61
C GLU A 199 3.32 3.57 14.80
N ALA A 200 2.78 4.66 15.32
CA ALA A 200 1.82 4.63 16.44
C ALA A 200 0.48 3.99 16.05
N SER A 201 0.04 4.12 14.81
CA SER A 201 -1.24 3.60 14.32
C SER A 201 -1.17 2.17 13.80
N ARG A 202 0.02 1.67 13.43
CA ARG A 202 0.23 0.39 12.73
C ARG A 202 -0.47 -0.79 13.39
N ALA A 203 -0.21 -1.02 14.66
CA ALA A 203 -0.74 -2.19 15.37
C ALA A 203 -2.28 -2.21 15.42
N GLY A 204 -2.90 -1.02 15.60
CA GLY A 204 -4.35 -0.88 15.54
C GLY A 204 -4.89 -1.18 14.16
N LEU A 205 -4.29 -0.62 13.10
CA LEU A 205 -4.67 -0.86 11.72
C LEU A 205 -4.55 -2.34 11.33
N GLU A 206 -3.45 -3.02 11.72
CA GLU A 206 -3.27 -4.45 11.45
C GLU A 206 -4.33 -5.29 12.18
N HIS A 207 -4.67 -4.92 13.43
CA HIS A 207 -5.72 -5.60 14.18
C HIS A 207 -7.08 -5.46 13.48
N ASP A 208 -7.46 -4.24 13.13
CA ASP A 208 -8.77 -3.92 12.55
C ASP A 208 -8.91 -4.47 11.11
N MET A 209 -7.81 -4.55 10.36
CA MET A 209 -7.81 -5.00 8.97
C MET A 209 -7.78 -6.52 8.82
N ARG A 210 -7.35 -7.27 9.84
CA ARG A 210 -7.12 -8.73 9.73
C ARG A 210 -8.37 -9.50 9.35
N GLU A 211 -9.45 -9.30 10.06
CA GLU A 211 -10.69 -10.02 9.76
C GLU A 211 -11.35 -9.60 8.44
N PRO A 212 -11.43 -8.31 8.08
CA PRO A 212 -11.79 -7.87 6.73
C PRO A 212 -10.94 -8.52 5.63
N MET A 213 -9.62 -8.58 5.80
CA MET A 213 -8.73 -9.19 4.82
C MET A 213 -8.94 -10.69 4.67
N ARG A 214 -9.19 -11.41 5.77
CA ARG A 214 -9.56 -12.83 5.72
C ARG A 214 -10.82 -13.08 4.91
N ARG A 215 -11.86 -12.24 5.10
CA ARG A 215 -13.11 -12.32 4.30
C ARG A 215 -12.83 -12.05 2.83
N PHE A 216 -12.03 -11.04 2.54
CA PHE A 216 -11.64 -10.70 1.18
C PHE A 216 -10.89 -11.85 0.50
N LEU A 217 -9.88 -12.43 1.14
CA LEU A 217 -9.14 -13.60 0.62
C LEU A 217 -10.05 -14.82 0.43
N ALA A 218 -10.94 -15.10 1.39
CA ALA A 218 -11.90 -16.19 1.27
C ALA A 218 -12.81 -16.02 0.05
N TYR A 219 -13.24 -14.80 -0.21
CA TYR A 219 -14.10 -14.46 -1.34
C TYR A 219 -13.33 -14.49 -2.67
N SER A 220 -12.13 -13.92 -2.71
CA SER A 220 -11.28 -13.86 -3.90
C SER A 220 -10.99 -15.26 -4.45
N TYR A 221 -10.63 -16.18 -3.58
CA TYR A 221 -10.26 -17.54 -3.97
C TYR A 221 -11.36 -18.59 -3.72
N ARG A 222 -12.63 -18.16 -3.67
CA ARG A 222 -13.77 -19.05 -3.39
C ARG A 222 -13.90 -20.21 -4.36
N ASP A 223 -13.47 -20.00 -5.62
CA ASP A 223 -13.59 -20.98 -6.70
C ASP A 223 -12.40 -21.96 -6.76
N LEU A 224 -11.33 -21.73 -5.97
CA LEU A 224 -10.24 -22.70 -5.82
C LEU A 224 -10.65 -23.85 -4.90
N SER A 225 -10.37 -25.08 -5.34
CA SER A 225 -10.51 -26.25 -4.46
C SER A 225 -9.55 -26.16 -3.26
N ASP A 226 -9.86 -26.87 -2.16
CA ASP A 226 -8.94 -26.99 -1.03
C ASP A 226 -7.58 -27.59 -1.44
N ALA A 227 -7.54 -28.45 -2.44
CA ALA A 227 -6.30 -29.03 -2.95
C ALA A 227 -5.49 -27.99 -3.73
N ASP A 228 -6.14 -27.15 -4.53
CA ASP A 228 -5.49 -26.06 -5.25
C ASP A 228 -4.97 -24.99 -4.29
N MET A 229 -5.77 -24.65 -3.29
CA MET A 229 -5.35 -23.67 -2.26
C MET A 229 -4.12 -24.16 -1.47
N LYS A 230 -4.06 -25.43 -1.13
CA LYS A 230 -2.84 -26.02 -0.52
C LYS A 230 -1.63 -25.95 -1.45
N ARG A 231 -1.80 -26.17 -2.75
CA ARG A 231 -0.71 -26.08 -3.73
C ARG A 231 -0.24 -24.63 -3.89
N LEU A 232 -1.18 -23.67 -3.89
CA LEU A 232 -0.88 -22.24 -3.93
C LEU A 232 -0.07 -21.84 -2.68
N ILE A 233 -0.54 -22.17 -1.50
CA ILE A 233 0.15 -21.92 -0.22
C ILE A 233 1.55 -22.53 -0.23
N ALA A 234 1.68 -23.79 -0.63
CA ALA A 234 2.98 -24.45 -0.71
C ALA A 234 3.97 -23.77 -1.67
N PHE A 235 3.48 -23.20 -2.77
CA PHE A 235 4.32 -22.37 -3.64
C PHE A 235 4.73 -21.07 -2.92
N LEU A 236 3.78 -20.33 -2.35
CA LEU A 236 4.04 -19.03 -1.69
C LEU A 236 5.00 -19.18 -0.49
N GLU A 237 4.92 -20.28 0.25
CA GLU A 237 5.84 -20.60 1.36
C GLU A 237 7.21 -21.13 0.89
N SER A 238 7.35 -21.52 -0.39
CA SER A 238 8.65 -21.93 -0.92
C SER A 238 9.63 -20.74 -0.98
N PRO A 239 10.96 -20.99 -1.02
CA PRO A 239 11.94 -19.91 -1.14
C PRO A 239 11.68 -18.99 -2.34
N ALA A 240 11.27 -19.53 -3.50
CA ALA A 240 10.95 -18.74 -4.69
C ALA A 240 9.64 -17.95 -4.51
N GLY A 241 8.60 -18.58 -3.96
CA GLY A 241 7.31 -17.93 -3.71
C GLY A 241 7.41 -16.84 -2.65
N SER A 242 8.11 -17.08 -1.55
CA SER A 242 8.34 -16.05 -0.51
C SER A 242 9.11 -14.83 -1.05
N ARG A 243 10.10 -15.05 -1.94
CA ARG A 243 10.78 -13.97 -2.64
C ARG A 243 9.85 -13.22 -3.59
N TYR A 244 9.02 -13.94 -4.33
CA TYR A 244 8.00 -13.34 -5.19
C TYR A 244 7.03 -12.45 -4.39
N VAL A 245 6.49 -12.93 -3.27
CA VAL A 245 5.61 -12.14 -2.39
C VAL A 245 6.31 -10.89 -1.90
N THR A 246 7.56 -11.01 -1.42
CA THR A 246 8.34 -9.86 -0.94
C THR A 246 8.55 -8.84 -2.06
N ALA A 247 8.94 -9.30 -3.25
CA ALA A 247 9.18 -8.42 -4.39
C ALA A 247 7.89 -7.76 -4.91
N TYR A 248 6.79 -8.53 -4.95
CA TYR A 248 5.47 -8.02 -5.31
C TYR A 248 5.00 -6.92 -4.35
N ASN A 249 5.07 -7.17 -3.04
CA ASN A 249 4.67 -6.20 -2.03
C ASN A 249 5.54 -4.93 -2.07
N ALA A 250 6.85 -5.07 -2.29
CA ALA A 250 7.75 -3.94 -2.48
C ALA A 250 7.42 -3.13 -3.75
N ALA A 251 7.04 -3.80 -4.85
CA ALA A 251 6.63 -3.15 -6.08
C ALA A 251 5.33 -2.35 -5.89
N MET A 252 4.33 -2.96 -5.23
CA MET A 252 3.08 -2.27 -4.91
C MET A 252 3.33 -1.05 -4.03
N GLY A 253 4.12 -1.19 -2.95
CA GLY A 253 4.50 -0.09 -2.08
C GLY A 253 5.18 1.06 -2.83
N ALA A 254 6.20 0.77 -3.63
CA ALA A 254 6.93 1.78 -4.40
C ALA A 254 6.05 2.52 -5.43
N GLY A 255 5.14 1.81 -6.08
CA GLY A 255 4.21 2.40 -7.03
C GLY A 255 3.20 3.32 -6.36
N TYR A 256 2.58 2.90 -5.25
CA TYR A 256 1.64 3.73 -4.48
C TYR A 256 2.33 4.92 -3.79
N ASP A 257 3.55 4.75 -3.30
CA ASP A 257 4.36 5.85 -2.77
C ASP A 257 4.60 6.94 -3.83
N ALA A 258 4.96 6.55 -5.05
CA ALA A 258 5.17 7.49 -6.14
C ALA A 258 3.87 8.25 -6.48
N MET A 259 2.74 7.55 -6.55
CA MET A 259 1.43 8.17 -6.75
C MET A 259 1.08 9.13 -5.61
N GLY A 260 1.25 8.71 -4.36
CA GLY A 260 1.01 9.54 -3.19
C GLY A 260 1.85 10.80 -3.19
N ARG A 261 3.13 10.69 -3.48
CA ARG A 261 4.05 11.83 -3.57
C ARG A 261 3.62 12.81 -4.67
N ARG A 262 3.30 12.30 -5.86
CA ARG A 262 2.86 13.14 -6.98
C ARG A 262 1.55 13.87 -6.69
N THR A 263 0.59 13.15 -6.06
CA THR A 263 -0.67 13.75 -5.59
C THR A 263 -0.40 14.86 -4.57
N GLY A 264 0.45 14.59 -3.60
CA GLY A 264 0.81 15.58 -2.57
C GLY A 264 1.48 16.81 -3.15
N GLU A 265 2.45 16.65 -4.05
CA GLU A 265 3.12 17.78 -4.73
C GLU A 265 2.11 18.70 -5.41
N GLN A 266 1.22 18.13 -6.22
CA GLN A 266 0.17 18.89 -6.91
C GLN A 266 -0.80 19.57 -5.93
N LEU A 267 -1.20 18.87 -4.86
CA LEU A 267 -2.06 19.45 -3.83
C LEU A 267 -1.36 20.62 -3.12
N GLY A 268 -0.10 20.46 -2.74
CA GLY A 268 0.67 21.50 -2.08
C GLY A 268 0.85 22.76 -2.94
N GLU A 269 1.11 22.58 -4.25
CA GLU A 269 1.17 23.67 -5.21
C GLU A 269 -0.16 24.41 -5.29
N SER A 270 -1.27 23.70 -5.46
CA SER A 270 -2.61 24.28 -5.54
C SER A 270 -3.01 25.02 -4.25
N LEU A 271 -2.73 24.45 -3.09
CA LEU A 271 -3.02 25.11 -1.81
C LEU A 271 -2.19 26.38 -1.61
N ARG A 272 -0.93 26.39 -2.03
CA ARG A 272 -0.09 27.58 -2.00
C ARG A 272 -0.63 28.68 -2.92
N GLU A 273 -1.08 28.34 -4.13
CA GLU A 273 -1.69 29.28 -5.06
C GLU A 273 -2.98 29.89 -4.50
N LEU A 274 -3.86 29.07 -3.91
CA LEU A 274 -5.07 29.53 -3.25
C LEU A 274 -4.78 30.48 -2.09
N ALA A 275 -3.77 30.16 -1.27
CA ALA A 275 -3.34 31.02 -0.18
C ALA A 275 -2.82 32.36 -0.69
N GLN A 276 -2.01 32.37 -1.76
CA GLN A 276 -1.50 33.62 -2.38
C GLN A 276 -2.61 34.45 -3.03
N ALA A 277 -3.62 33.79 -3.62
CA ALA A 277 -4.76 34.52 -4.20
C ALA A 277 -5.65 35.17 -3.13
N SER A 278 -5.69 34.61 -1.92
CA SER A 278 -6.44 35.16 -0.78
C SER A 278 -5.76 36.39 -0.15
N LEU A 279 -4.46 36.57 -0.39
CA LEU A 279 -3.73 37.80 0.00
C LEU A 279 -4.00 38.90 -1.04
N GLY A 280 -4.52 40.03 -0.60
CA GLY A 280 -4.77 41.18 -1.48
C GLY A 280 -3.47 41.69 -2.15
N PRO A 281 -3.56 42.52 -3.24
CA PRO A 281 -2.37 43.00 -3.94
C PRO A 281 -1.39 43.77 -3.05
N SER A 282 -1.84 44.34 -1.93
CA SER A 282 -1.04 45.10 -0.95
C SER A 282 -0.32 44.22 0.07
N ASP A 283 -0.71 42.95 0.24
CA ASP A 283 -0.20 42.04 1.26
C ASP A 283 0.76 41.00 0.70
N ARG A 284 1.10 41.10 -0.60
CA ARG A 284 2.11 40.21 -1.18
C ARG A 284 3.49 40.64 -0.69
N PRO A 285 4.25 39.79 0.00
CA PRO A 285 5.61 40.12 0.37
C PRO A 285 6.43 40.39 -0.91
N ALA A 286 6.82 41.59 -1.12
CA ALA A 286 7.89 41.95 -2.06
C ALA A 286 9.17 41.36 -1.46
N ASP A 287 9.78 40.38 -2.13
CA ASP A 287 10.98 39.63 -1.72
C ASP A 287 10.79 38.48 -0.73
N ALA A 288 10.26 37.34 -1.18
CA ALA A 288 10.45 36.08 -0.53
C ALA A 288 11.78 35.38 -0.93
N LEU A 289 12.89 36.12 -0.97
CA LEU A 289 14.27 35.61 -1.17
C LEU A 289 15.17 35.91 0.05
N ALA A 290 14.61 36.08 1.25
CA ALA A 290 15.37 36.26 2.47
C ALA A 290 14.94 35.18 3.49
N THR A 291 15.89 34.32 3.86
CA THR A 291 16.02 33.42 5.00
C THR A 291 14.83 33.31 5.97
N PRO A 292 14.36 32.09 6.28
CA PRO A 292 13.28 31.88 7.22
C PRO A 292 13.76 32.09 8.67
N GLU A 293 13.38 33.20 9.27
CA GLU A 293 13.40 33.39 10.71
C GLU A 293 12.22 32.63 11.33
N SER A 294 12.51 31.89 12.38
CA SER A 294 11.67 30.93 13.07
C SER A 294 10.33 31.53 13.52
N ALA A 295 9.22 31.05 12.95
CA ALA A 295 7.88 31.30 13.47
C ALA A 295 7.42 30.13 14.35
N PRO A 296 6.68 30.35 15.45
CA PRO A 296 6.23 29.30 16.35
C PRO A 296 5.15 28.43 15.66
N SER A 297 5.44 27.16 15.53
CA SER A 297 4.61 26.15 14.89
C SER A 297 3.73 25.46 15.91
N ASP A 298 2.49 25.90 16.10
CA ASP A 298 1.45 25.21 16.86
C ASP A 298 0.14 24.98 16.09
N ALA A 299 0.20 24.85 14.77
CA ALA A 299 -0.95 24.40 13.99
C ALA A 299 -0.74 22.96 13.52
N PRO A 300 -1.72 22.06 13.67
CA PRO A 300 -1.63 20.70 13.14
C PRO A 300 -1.79 20.72 11.63
N LEU A 301 -0.67 20.61 10.88
CA LEU A 301 -0.62 20.55 9.43
C LEU A 301 -0.53 19.10 8.89
N SER A 302 -0.91 18.12 9.64
CA SER A 302 -1.05 16.76 9.11
C SER A 302 -2.54 16.48 8.89
N PRO A 303 -2.96 16.05 7.70
CA PRO A 303 -4.26 15.41 7.59
C PRO A 303 -4.25 14.22 8.55
N PRO A 304 -5.30 14.04 9.36
CA PRO A 304 -5.41 12.88 10.22
C PRO A 304 -5.37 11.64 9.32
N ILE A 305 -4.55 10.68 9.68
CA ILE A 305 -4.60 9.35 9.08
C ILE A 305 -6.01 8.85 9.39
N PRO A 306 -6.85 8.53 8.39
CA PRO A 306 -8.22 8.11 8.65
C PRO A 306 -8.18 6.86 9.51
N ALA A 307 -8.91 6.89 10.62
CA ALA A 307 -9.17 5.69 11.39
C ALA A 307 -9.88 4.67 10.47
N PRO A 308 -9.52 3.38 10.55
CA PRO A 308 -10.23 2.36 9.81
C PRO A 308 -11.72 2.48 10.11
N VAL A 309 -12.54 2.32 9.07
CA VAL A 309 -13.99 2.34 9.21
C VAL A 309 -14.35 1.18 10.13
N THR A 310 -14.56 1.46 11.41
CA THR A 310 -15.15 0.49 12.32
C THR A 310 -16.55 0.20 11.77
N PRO A 311 -16.86 -1.05 11.41
CA PRO A 311 -18.22 -1.39 11.01
C PRO A 311 -19.13 -1.01 12.18
N THR A 312 -20.09 -0.14 11.91
CA THR A 312 -21.15 0.21 12.85
C THR A 312 -21.80 -1.10 13.27
N SER A 313 -21.75 -1.43 14.56
CA SER A 313 -22.40 -2.62 15.10
C SER A 313 -23.86 -2.65 14.62
N PRO A 314 -24.36 -3.81 14.14
CA PRO A 314 -25.75 -3.92 13.76
C PRO A 314 -26.64 -3.56 14.95
N PRO A 315 -27.78 -2.91 14.73
CA PRO A 315 -28.72 -2.59 15.81
C PRO A 315 -29.13 -3.86 16.53
N GLU A 316 -29.07 -3.81 17.84
CA GLU A 316 -29.48 -4.89 18.75
C GLU A 316 -30.92 -5.33 18.41
N PRO A 317 -31.20 -6.63 18.25
CA PRO A 317 -32.53 -7.09 17.91
C PRO A 317 -33.49 -6.72 19.05
N ALA A 318 -34.59 -6.03 18.68
CA ALA A 318 -35.64 -5.63 19.61
C ALA A 318 -36.14 -6.83 20.39
N ALA A 319 -36.16 -6.73 21.70
CA ALA A 319 -36.69 -7.74 22.60
C ALA A 319 -38.19 -8.04 22.29
N PRO A 320 -38.63 -9.31 22.33
CA PRO A 320 -40.01 -9.68 22.06
C PRO A 320 -40.91 -9.06 23.14
N GLN A 321 -41.85 -8.23 22.69
CA GLN A 321 -42.90 -7.74 23.58
C GLN A 321 -43.84 -8.92 23.90
N ARG A 322 -44.03 -9.17 25.19
CA ARG A 322 -45.05 -10.09 25.72
C ARG A 322 -46.42 -9.43 25.78
#